data_8127d52bada11884bf3ef9a74d243466
#
_entry.id   8127d52bada11884bf3ef9a74d243466
#
_cell.length_a   1.000
_cell.length_b   1.000
_cell.length_c   1.000
_cell.angle_alpha   90.00
_cell.angle_beta   90.00
_cell.angle_gamma   90.00
#
_symmetry.space_group_name_H-M   'P 1'
#
loop_
_entity.id
_entity.type
_entity.pdbx_description
1 polymer ?
#
loop_
_entity_poly.entity_id
_entity_poly.type
_entity_poly.pdbx_seq_one_letter_code
_entity_poly.pdbx_strand_id
1 'polypeptide(L)'
;MSRREAWLSAGAVFALAFVVRAVAAAAVGFPVPEDTAYYAGVARNVVEGRGLISDALWSYQTQPLTVPRAAFEVWMPLPSLLAALPMAVAGTANWFRAAQVVSVMAGSTVAVLAWRLGADAAAEMRLPVGRARTLGIGTGAVASLLGPLVMYGALPDSTALFAVLALSACLLMTRIASRCGSGEKAIPNRQLVALGVLLGVAALTRSEAIWLGLAWLAIVWRGLPSRAGDDSPAAATAERHGIQLPTHRFERLRLALVPAFVAALMFLPWAIRNWLTFGSPLPGQTVKNALYISNFDVFAYRDQPSLAGYLAQGPAALIEMHAAGFGHNLLDVLIIPAFPLGLIGLLVLPRVWRLTSLRPLVLAAVLTFAVTSLIFPVATQSGTFLHAAGAVLVLLIVACLAALDALIAWVGRQRHWTRPVAWLGPAFAIAAIVPLTVVSVSAISRQADDVRARYEALPAAMARAGVPLGDGPVITDFPIWLAESARIPTLALPDEPPDAVLDLAHHFGAKLLVVQVDGVRQWPGILNGDASGAGCFKEVPLTDISGGGLDEGSPLVDTRVFRIDCP
;
A
#
# COMPACT_ATOMS: atom_id res chain seq x y z
N MET A 1 23.83 0.72 24.34
CA MET A 1 24.45 1.24 23.10
C MET A 1 24.75 2.71 23.28
N SER A 2 25.98 3.17 22.98
CA SER A 2 26.32 4.60 23.02
C SER A 2 25.56 5.37 21.93
N ARG A 3 25.42 6.69 22.11
CA ARG A 3 24.75 7.55 21.10
C ARG A 3 25.44 7.45 19.73
N ARG A 4 26.77 7.38 19.70
CA ARG A 4 27.56 7.21 18.48
C ARG A 4 27.27 5.88 17.77
N GLU A 5 27.26 4.79 18.53
CA GLU A 5 26.94 3.45 17.97
C GLU A 5 25.51 3.39 17.40
N ALA A 6 24.54 4.08 18.06
CA ALA A 6 23.19 4.16 17.55
C ALA A 6 23.12 4.87 16.20
N TRP A 7 23.81 6.01 16.05
CA TRP A 7 23.88 6.73 14.77
C TRP A 7 24.58 5.93 13.68
N LEU A 8 25.67 5.25 14.00
CA LEU A 8 26.38 4.40 13.03
C LEU A 8 25.53 3.22 12.57
N SER A 9 24.79 2.57 13.49
CA SER A 9 23.91 1.46 13.14
C SER A 9 22.72 1.93 12.28
N ALA A 10 22.11 3.06 12.62
CA ALA A 10 21.03 3.64 11.83
C ALA A 10 21.51 4.05 10.42
N GLY A 11 22.70 4.67 10.33
CA GLY A 11 23.30 5.05 9.05
C GLY A 11 23.64 3.84 8.18
N ALA A 12 24.19 2.77 8.77
CA ALA A 12 24.50 1.54 8.03
C ALA A 12 23.23 0.84 7.50
N VAL A 13 22.18 0.75 8.32
CA VAL A 13 20.89 0.19 7.91
C VAL A 13 20.24 1.05 6.82
N PHE A 14 20.29 2.37 6.97
CA PHE A 14 19.77 3.28 5.92
C PHE A 14 20.55 3.10 4.60
N ALA A 15 21.88 3.06 4.64
CA ALA A 15 22.70 2.91 3.46
C ALA A 15 22.44 1.56 2.75
N LEU A 16 22.34 0.46 3.50
CA LEU A 16 21.98 -0.85 2.94
C LEU A 16 20.60 -0.78 2.26
N ALA A 17 19.59 -0.26 2.96
CA ALA A 17 18.24 -0.16 2.44
C ALA A 17 18.16 0.75 1.20
N PHE A 18 18.90 1.85 1.22
CA PHE A 18 18.97 2.79 0.09
C PHE A 18 19.59 2.14 -1.16
N VAL A 19 20.72 1.46 -1.01
CA VAL A 19 21.38 0.77 -2.15
C VAL A 19 20.46 -0.29 -2.74
N VAL A 20 19.84 -1.14 -1.91
CA VAL A 20 18.94 -2.20 -2.39
C VAL A 20 17.74 -1.61 -3.15
N ARG A 21 17.12 -0.56 -2.63
CA ARG A 21 15.98 0.09 -3.28
C ARG A 21 16.36 0.88 -4.52
N ALA A 22 17.51 1.52 -4.51
CA ALA A 22 18.04 2.21 -5.69
C ALA A 22 18.31 1.22 -6.84
N VAL A 23 18.86 0.04 -6.53
CA VAL A 23 19.04 -1.04 -7.52
C VAL A 23 17.68 -1.55 -8.02
N ALA A 24 16.72 -1.81 -7.13
CA ALA A 24 15.39 -2.24 -7.54
C ALA A 24 14.66 -1.16 -8.37
N ALA A 25 14.76 0.11 -7.97
CA ALA A 25 14.22 1.23 -8.74
C ALA A 25 14.87 1.33 -10.12
N ALA A 26 16.20 1.15 -10.20
CA ALA A 26 16.90 1.14 -11.49
C ALA A 26 16.45 0.00 -12.41
N ALA A 27 16.05 -1.15 -11.87
CA ALA A 27 15.55 -2.28 -12.64
C ALA A 27 14.15 -2.06 -13.22
N VAL A 28 13.32 -1.20 -12.63
CA VAL A 28 11.94 -0.95 -13.08
C VAL A 28 11.87 0.34 -13.86
N GLY A 29 11.80 0.25 -15.20
CA GLY A 29 11.89 1.38 -16.12
C GLY A 29 10.58 2.05 -16.48
N PHE A 30 9.43 1.45 -16.14
CA PHE A 30 8.08 1.92 -16.44
C PHE A 30 7.18 1.79 -15.21
N PRO A 31 6.19 2.67 -15.01
CA PRO A 31 5.34 2.64 -13.82
C PRO A 31 4.37 1.45 -13.83
N VAL A 32 4.68 0.45 -13.06
CA VAL A 32 3.82 -0.70 -12.76
C VAL A 32 3.81 -0.93 -11.24
N PRO A 33 2.68 -1.38 -10.68
CA PRO A 33 1.34 -1.56 -11.24
C PRO A 33 0.65 -0.22 -11.58
N GLU A 34 -0.64 -0.25 -11.97
CA GLU A 34 -1.39 0.95 -12.35
C GLU A 34 -1.43 2.03 -11.26
N ASP A 35 -1.46 1.67 -9.97
CA ASP A 35 -1.37 2.63 -8.86
C ASP A 35 -0.10 3.49 -8.94
N THR A 36 1.03 2.84 -9.25
CA THR A 36 2.31 3.54 -9.47
C THR A 36 2.23 4.51 -10.65
N ALA A 37 1.60 4.09 -11.75
CA ALA A 37 1.37 4.93 -12.92
C ALA A 37 0.45 6.11 -12.59
N TYR A 38 -0.60 5.87 -11.81
CA TYR A 38 -1.50 6.93 -11.35
C TYR A 38 -0.78 7.99 -10.52
N TYR A 39 -0.07 7.58 -9.47
CA TYR A 39 0.64 8.53 -8.61
C TYR A 39 1.68 9.33 -9.37
N ALA A 40 2.45 8.67 -10.23
CA ALA A 40 3.49 9.31 -11.01
C ALA A 40 2.91 10.19 -12.14
N GLY A 41 1.84 9.76 -12.81
CA GLY A 41 1.16 10.51 -13.86
C GLY A 41 0.50 11.79 -13.34
N VAL A 42 -0.20 11.73 -12.19
CA VAL A 42 -0.75 12.93 -11.54
C VAL A 42 0.36 13.88 -11.10
N ALA A 43 1.46 13.36 -10.52
CA ALA A 43 2.62 14.19 -10.17
C ALA A 43 3.20 14.90 -11.39
N ARG A 44 3.30 14.22 -12.53
CA ARG A 44 3.74 14.81 -13.81
C ARG A 44 2.78 15.90 -14.29
N ASN A 45 1.47 15.66 -14.24
CA ASN A 45 0.46 16.67 -14.60
C ASN A 45 0.58 17.94 -13.75
N VAL A 46 0.89 17.81 -12.46
CA VAL A 46 1.16 18.95 -11.57
C VAL A 46 2.40 19.72 -12.02
N VAL A 47 3.50 19.05 -12.33
CA VAL A 47 4.76 19.69 -12.76
C VAL A 47 4.62 20.36 -14.12
N GLU A 48 3.82 19.80 -15.03
CA GLU A 48 3.48 20.39 -16.34
C GLU A 48 2.48 21.55 -16.24
N GLY A 49 2.00 21.90 -15.04
CA GLY A 49 1.03 22.99 -14.84
C GLY A 49 -0.41 22.62 -15.20
N ARG A 50 -0.71 21.36 -15.47
CA ARG A 50 -2.06 20.86 -15.78
C ARG A 50 -2.93 20.69 -14.54
N GLY A 51 -2.32 20.73 -13.34
CA GLY A 51 -3.02 20.64 -12.05
C GLY A 51 -3.23 19.21 -11.56
N LEU A 52 -4.11 19.08 -10.56
CA LEU A 52 -4.43 17.79 -9.92
C LEU A 52 -5.47 17.03 -10.75
N ILE A 53 -5.05 16.52 -11.90
CA ILE A 53 -5.89 15.75 -12.83
C ILE A 53 -5.23 14.42 -13.21
N SER A 54 -6.07 13.45 -13.58
CA SER A 54 -5.72 12.21 -14.26
C SER A 54 -6.30 12.22 -15.67
N ASP A 55 -5.57 11.74 -16.65
CA ASP A 55 -6.08 11.56 -18.01
C ASP A 55 -6.92 10.29 -18.14
N ALA A 56 -6.94 9.43 -17.10
CA ALA A 56 -7.77 8.24 -17.03
C ALA A 56 -8.98 8.46 -16.11
N LEU A 57 -10.17 8.18 -16.61
CA LEU A 57 -11.37 7.96 -15.79
C LEU A 57 -11.41 6.48 -15.40
N TRP A 58 -10.91 6.18 -14.21
CA TRP A 58 -10.69 4.81 -13.73
C TRP A 58 -11.91 4.19 -13.05
N SER A 59 -12.82 5.02 -12.49
CA SER A 59 -14.03 4.56 -11.82
C SER A 59 -15.18 5.51 -12.08
N TYR A 60 -16.39 4.95 -12.24
CA TYR A 60 -17.63 5.69 -12.52
C TYR A 60 -18.47 5.94 -11.27
N GLN A 61 -17.98 5.62 -10.10
CA GLN A 61 -18.76 5.63 -8.85
C GLN A 61 -18.94 7.02 -8.25
N THR A 62 -18.18 8.00 -8.67
CA THR A 62 -18.18 9.36 -8.12
C THR A 62 -18.47 10.40 -9.21
N GLN A 63 -19.49 11.24 -9.02
CA GLN A 63 -19.82 12.35 -9.92
C GLN A 63 -18.93 13.59 -9.61
N PRO A 64 -18.78 14.52 -10.58
CA PRO A 64 -19.17 14.43 -11.98
C PRO A 64 -18.26 13.51 -12.78
N LEU A 65 -18.78 12.81 -13.79
CA LEU A 65 -17.97 11.98 -14.70
C LEU A 65 -17.38 12.86 -15.80
N THR A 66 -16.10 13.14 -15.72
CA THR A 66 -15.37 13.98 -16.69
C THR A 66 -14.02 13.36 -17.01
N VAL A 67 -13.53 13.59 -18.20
CA VAL A 67 -12.15 13.26 -18.61
C VAL A 67 -11.55 14.44 -19.36
N PRO A 68 -10.36 14.98 -18.97
CA PRO A 68 -9.53 14.55 -17.84
C PRO A 68 -10.27 14.59 -16.50
N ARG A 69 -9.94 13.65 -15.62
CA ARG A 69 -10.56 13.47 -14.33
C ARG A 69 -9.90 14.33 -13.26
N ALA A 70 -10.67 14.98 -12.39
CA ALA A 70 -10.11 15.52 -11.16
C ALA A 70 -9.53 14.36 -10.32
N ALA A 71 -8.24 14.46 -9.97
CA ALA A 71 -7.53 13.36 -9.32
C ALA A 71 -7.97 13.12 -7.89
N PHE A 72 -7.67 11.92 -7.37
CA PHE A 72 -7.79 11.52 -5.97
C PHE A 72 -9.22 11.36 -5.46
N GLU A 73 -10.07 10.78 -6.25
CA GLU A 73 -11.35 10.26 -5.77
C GLU A 73 -11.20 8.92 -5.02
N VAL A 74 -10.20 8.11 -5.39
CA VAL A 74 -9.88 6.80 -4.80
C VAL A 74 -8.63 6.87 -3.96
N TRP A 75 -7.56 7.38 -4.54
CA TRP A 75 -6.25 7.49 -3.93
C TRP A 75 -6.10 8.79 -3.12
N MET A 76 -5.12 8.84 -2.22
CA MET A 76 -4.82 10.04 -1.43
C MET A 76 -3.68 10.85 -2.07
N PRO A 77 -3.64 12.19 -1.85
CA PRO A 77 -2.82 13.10 -2.66
C PRO A 77 -1.33 13.10 -2.34
N LEU A 78 -0.94 12.77 -1.10
CA LEU A 78 0.42 13.04 -0.62
C LEU A 78 1.51 12.32 -1.43
N PRO A 79 1.34 11.06 -1.86
CA PRO A 79 2.38 10.39 -2.66
C PRO A 79 2.71 11.15 -3.95
N SER A 80 1.68 11.59 -4.70
CA SER A 80 1.88 12.37 -5.94
C SER A 80 2.48 13.74 -5.67
N LEU A 81 2.00 14.44 -4.63
CA LEU A 81 2.52 15.77 -4.29
C LEU A 81 4.00 15.73 -3.91
N LEU A 82 4.42 14.70 -3.18
CA LEU A 82 5.84 14.50 -2.85
C LEU A 82 6.65 14.07 -4.07
N ALA A 83 6.12 13.20 -4.93
CA ALA A 83 6.79 12.79 -6.17
C ALA A 83 6.99 13.95 -7.16
N ALA A 84 6.08 14.92 -7.17
CA ALA A 84 6.20 16.11 -8.01
C ALA A 84 7.43 16.98 -7.66
N LEU A 85 7.90 16.98 -6.40
CA LEU A 85 9.05 17.79 -5.99
C LEU A 85 10.35 17.42 -6.73
N PRO A 86 10.83 16.16 -6.68
CA PRO A 86 12.02 15.78 -7.45
C PRO A 86 11.78 15.82 -8.97
N MET A 87 10.55 15.60 -9.46
CA MET A 87 10.23 15.75 -10.87
C MET A 87 10.39 17.21 -11.35
N ALA A 88 9.95 18.18 -10.56
CA ALA A 88 10.10 19.60 -10.87
C ALA A 88 11.59 20.01 -11.01
N VAL A 89 12.48 19.34 -10.28
CA VAL A 89 13.93 19.59 -10.35
C VAL A 89 14.58 18.83 -11.53
N ALA A 90 14.19 17.59 -11.77
CA ALA A 90 14.81 16.73 -12.79
C ALA A 90 14.32 17.01 -14.22
N GLY A 91 13.19 17.70 -14.38
CA GLY A 91 12.54 17.90 -15.66
C GLY A 91 11.82 16.66 -16.19
N THR A 92 11.18 16.79 -17.37
CA THR A 92 10.28 15.75 -17.91
C THR A 92 11.02 14.56 -18.52
N ALA A 93 12.29 14.69 -18.91
CA ALA A 93 13.03 13.60 -19.57
C ALA A 93 13.24 12.36 -18.65
N ASN A 94 13.33 12.56 -17.34
CA ASN A 94 13.56 11.51 -16.35
C ASN A 94 12.47 11.46 -15.26
N TRP A 95 11.27 11.86 -15.63
CA TRP A 95 10.16 12.06 -14.69
C TRP A 95 9.90 10.85 -13.78
N PHE A 96 9.87 9.62 -14.33
CA PHE A 96 9.58 8.44 -13.53
C PHE A 96 10.71 8.11 -12.55
N ARG A 97 11.97 8.24 -12.98
CA ARG A 97 13.14 8.08 -12.09
C ARG A 97 13.14 9.10 -10.96
N ALA A 98 12.76 10.33 -11.26
CA ALA A 98 12.61 11.37 -10.23
C ALA A 98 11.50 11.01 -9.22
N ALA A 99 10.36 10.51 -9.68
CA ALA A 99 9.29 10.06 -8.80
C ALA A 99 9.72 8.96 -7.83
N GLN A 100 10.54 8.00 -8.29
CA GLN A 100 11.05 6.90 -7.48
C GLN A 100 11.88 7.37 -6.28
N VAL A 101 12.52 8.54 -6.34
CA VAL A 101 13.40 9.05 -5.26
C VAL A 101 12.67 9.12 -3.91
N VAL A 102 11.42 9.59 -3.91
CA VAL A 102 10.62 9.70 -2.67
C VAL A 102 10.40 8.33 -2.01
N SER A 103 10.05 7.33 -2.83
CA SER A 103 9.80 5.97 -2.34
C SER A 103 11.09 5.30 -1.84
N VAL A 104 12.22 5.51 -2.54
CA VAL A 104 13.54 5.01 -2.12
C VAL A 104 13.92 5.59 -0.75
N MET A 105 13.72 6.90 -0.53
CA MET A 105 13.99 7.56 0.75
C MET A 105 13.04 7.08 1.85
N ALA A 106 11.75 6.98 1.55
CA ALA A 106 10.74 6.49 2.49
C ALA A 106 11.02 5.02 2.88
N GLY A 107 11.21 4.13 1.90
CA GLY A 107 11.49 2.73 2.16
C GLY A 107 12.80 2.51 2.93
N SER A 108 13.83 3.35 2.69
CA SER A 108 15.07 3.31 3.47
C SER A 108 14.85 3.74 4.92
N THR A 109 13.96 4.71 5.13
CA THR A 109 13.55 5.17 6.47
C THR A 109 12.75 4.09 7.21
N VAL A 110 11.91 3.30 6.52
CA VAL A 110 11.21 2.13 7.11
C VAL A 110 12.21 1.17 7.75
N ALA A 111 13.32 0.87 7.08
CA ALA A 111 14.34 -0.05 7.62
C ALA A 111 15.01 0.51 8.91
N VAL A 112 15.24 1.82 8.99
CA VAL A 112 15.75 2.48 10.20
C VAL A 112 14.73 2.43 11.33
N LEU A 113 13.45 2.66 11.04
CA LEU A 113 12.37 2.56 12.03
C LEU A 113 12.19 1.11 12.51
N ALA A 114 12.35 0.13 11.61
CA ALA A 114 12.35 -1.29 11.94
C ALA A 114 13.53 -1.64 12.88
N TRP A 115 14.75 -1.15 12.58
CA TRP A 115 15.90 -1.27 13.49
C TRP A 115 15.57 -0.70 14.88
N ARG A 116 14.98 0.48 14.92
CA ARG A 116 14.62 1.12 16.19
C ARG A 116 13.60 0.29 16.96
N LEU A 117 12.56 -0.20 16.30
CA LEU A 117 11.51 -1.01 16.91
C LEU A 117 12.07 -2.33 17.46
N GLY A 118 12.96 -3.00 16.70
CA GLY A 118 13.67 -4.20 17.16
C GLY A 118 14.58 -3.93 18.37
N ALA A 119 15.25 -2.77 18.39
CA ALA A 119 16.07 -2.36 19.55
C ALA A 119 15.23 -2.07 20.80
N ASP A 120 14.08 -1.40 20.65
CA ASP A 120 13.16 -1.12 21.76
C ASP A 120 12.55 -2.43 22.31
N ALA A 121 12.15 -3.35 21.45
CA ALA A 121 11.67 -4.68 21.83
C ALA A 121 12.75 -5.47 22.59
N ALA A 122 13.99 -5.48 22.10
CA ALA A 122 15.12 -6.14 22.74
C ALA A 122 15.43 -5.58 24.13
N ALA A 123 15.35 -4.26 24.28
CA ALA A 123 15.54 -3.59 25.58
C ALA A 123 14.44 -3.97 26.56
N GLU A 124 13.18 -4.02 26.13
CA GLU A 124 12.05 -4.44 26.96
C GLU A 124 12.13 -5.91 27.36
N MET A 125 12.62 -6.78 26.46
CA MET A 125 12.92 -8.19 26.76
C MET A 125 14.14 -8.37 27.67
N ARG A 126 14.86 -7.30 28.03
CA ARG A 126 16.07 -7.32 28.87
C ARG A 126 17.17 -8.24 28.30
N LEU A 127 17.31 -8.26 26.96
CA LEU A 127 18.36 -9.08 26.35
C LEU A 127 19.75 -8.53 26.67
N PRO A 128 20.77 -9.42 26.81
CA PRO A 128 22.17 -9.01 26.91
C PRO A 128 22.55 -8.09 25.74
N VAL A 129 23.48 -7.14 25.98
CA VAL A 129 23.83 -6.05 25.03
C VAL A 129 24.15 -6.59 23.62
N GLY A 130 24.92 -7.67 23.51
CA GLY A 130 25.27 -8.27 22.20
C GLY A 130 24.03 -8.80 21.46
N ARG A 131 23.13 -9.52 22.15
CA ARG A 131 21.88 -10.04 21.56
C ARG A 131 20.91 -8.92 21.21
N ALA A 132 20.77 -7.91 22.07
CA ALA A 132 19.94 -6.75 21.82
C ALA A 132 20.40 -5.98 20.58
N ARG A 133 21.72 -5.80 20.42
CA ARG A 133 22.32 -5.17 19.23
C ARG A 133 22.05 -6.00 17.97
N THR A 134 22.24 -7.32 18.03
CA THR A 134 22.00 -8.24 16.91
C THR A 134 20.53 -8.23 16.50
N LEU A 135 19.59 -8.26 17.46
CA LEU A 135 18.17 -8.21 17.17
C LEU A 135 17.78 -6.89 16.46
N GLY A 136 18.24 -5.75 16.99
CA GLY A 136 17.95 -4.46 16.38
C GLY A 136 18.52 -4.34 14.96
N ILE A 137 19.82 -4.58 14.77
CA ILE A 137 20.48 -4.49 13.46
C ILE A 137 19.89 -5.54 12.50
N GLY A 138 19.65 -6.75 12.97
CA GLY A 138 19.02 -7.81 12.18
C GLY A 138 17.62 -7.42 11.69
N THR A 139 16.82 -6.78 12.54
CA THR A 139 15.48 -6.29 12.14
C THR A 139 15.58 -5.27 11.02
N GLY A 140 16.50 -4.30 11.14
CA GLY A 140 16.73 -3.31 10.09
C GLY A 140 17.26 -3.93 8.79
N ALA A 141 18.21 -4.87 8.88
CA ALA A 141 18.78 -5.55 7.73
C ALA A 141 17.73 -6.41 6.99
N VAL A 142 16.91 -7.18 7.72
CA VAL A 142 15.81 -7.97 7.15
C VAL A 142 14.78 -7.06 6.50
N ALA A 143 14.39 -5.95 7.13
CA ALA A 143 13.47 -4.97 6.54
C ALA A 143 14.07 -4.26 5.31
N SER A 144 15.40 -4.17 5.22
CA SER A 144 16.10 -3.67 4.02
C SER A 144 15.99 -4.61 2.83
N LEU A 145 15.81 -5.91 3.07
CA LEU A 145 15.92 -6.97 2.08
C LEU A 145 14.62 -7.73 1.81
N LEU A 146 13.55 -7.49 2.56
CA LEU A 146 12.26 -8.17 2.38
C LEU A 146 11.56 -7.69 1.10
N GLY A 147 11.22 -8.60 0.19
CA GLY A 147 10.69 -8.34 -1.15
C GLY A 147 9.60 -7.27 -1.22
N PRO A 148 8.46 -7.40 -0.53
CA PRO A 148 7.41 -6.37 -0.55
C PRO A 148 7.90 -4.98 -0.11
N LEU A 149 8.75 -4.91 0.93
CA LEU A 149 9.31 -3.63 1.40
C LEU A 149 10.35 -3.05 0.42
N VAL A 150 11.03 -3.89 -0.36
CA VAL A 150 11.94 -3.46 -1.42
C VAL A 150 11.15 -2.93 -2.62
N MET A 151 10.18 -3.70 -3.12
CA MET A 151 9.37 -3.32 -4.28
C MET A 151 8.63 -2.00 -4.07
N TYR A 152 7.79 -1.92 -3.03
CA TYR A 152 7.03 -0.71 -2.71
C TYR A 152 7.89 0.44 -2.17
N GLY A 153 9.12 0.16 -1.75
CA GLY A 153 10.13 1.18 -1.46
C GLY A 153 10.92 1.63 -2.69
N ALA A 154 10.70 1.04 -3.86
CA ALA A 154 11.35 1.42 -5.11
C ALA A 154 10.41 2.11 -6.10
N LEU A 155 9.09 1.96 -5.91
CA LEU A 155 8.06 2.45 -6.81
C LEU A 155 7.30 3.64 -6.20
N PRO A 156 6.94 4.67 -6.98
CA PRO A 156 6.04 5.75 -6.55
C PRO A 156 4.68 5.19 -6.12
N ASP A 157 4.54 4.95 -4.83
CA ASP A 157 3.37 4.31 -4.22
C ASP A 157 3.16 4.84 -2.79
N SER A 158 1.96 4.64 -2.26
CA SER A 158 1.61 5.06 -0.91
C SER A 158 2.21 4.19 0.20
N THR A 159 2.57 2.93 -0.09
CA THR A 159 2.92 1.87 0.88
C THR A 159 4.12 2.24 1.76
N ALA A 160 5.26 2.60 1.16
CA ALA A 160 6.47 2.93 1.91
C ALA A 160 6.30 4.21 2.74
N LEU A 161 5.64 5.21 2.18
CA LEU A 161 5.37 6.48 2.87
C LEU A 161 4.42 6.26 4.05
N PHE A 162 3.34 5.50 3.85
CA PHE A 162 2.41 5.15 4.91
C PHE A 162 3.09 4.34 6.02
N ALA A 163 3.96 3.39 5.68
CA ALA A 163 4.71 2.61 6.66
C ALA A 163 5.63 3.49 7.53
N VAL A 164 6.32 4.49 6.94
CA VAL A 164 7.11 5.48 7.70
C VAL A 164 6.25 6.22 8.72
N LEU A 165 5.09 6.72 8.28
CA LEU A 165 4.19 7.49 9.11
C LEU A 165 3.56 6.64 10.22
N ALA A 166 3.11 5.42 9.89
CA ALA A 166 2.53 4.48 10.84
C ALA A 166 3.54 4.05 11.91
N LEU A 167 4.75 3.65 11.51
CA LEU A 167 5.81 3.27 12.45
C LEU A 167 6.23 4.45 13.34
N SER A 168 6.36 5.65 12.76
CA SER A 168 6.70 6.86 13.51
C SER A 168 5.62 7.23 14.52
N ALA A 169 4.35 7.16 14.13
CA ALA A 169 3.20 7.38 15.00
C ALA A 169 3.18 6.36 16.15
N CYS A 170 3.34 5.07 15.86
CA CYS A 170 3.37 4.02 16.89
C CYS A 170 4.53 4.18 17.86
N LEU A 171 5.73 4.52 17.39
CA LEU A 171 6.87 4.83 18.27
C LEU A 171 6.60 6.05 19.16
N LEU A 172 5.94 7.08 18.63
CA LEU A 172 5.57 8.25 19.43
C LEU A 172 4.47 7.95 20.43
N MET A 173 3.45 7.17 20.05
CA MET A 173 2.41 6.66 20.95
C MET A 173 3.01 5.89 22.13
N THR A 174 3.95 4.98 21.84
CA THR A 174 4.68 4.23 22.89
C THR A 174 5.43 5.18 23.84
N ARG A 175 6.13 6.20 23.32
CA ARG A 175 6.86 7.18 24.14
C ARG A 175 5.92 8.00 25.04
N ILE A 176 4.79 8.45 24.50
CA ILE A 176 3.79 9.19 25.26
C ILE A 176 3.21 8.29 26.37
N ALA A 177 2.82 7.05 26.03
CA ALA A 177 2.25 6.10 26.97
C ALA A 177 3.25 5.74 28.10
N SER A 178 4.52 5.54 27.78
CA SER A 178 5.57 5.24 28.78
C SER A 178 5.79 6.37 29.76
N ARG A 179 5.73 7.64 29.32
CA ARG A 179 5.83 8.83 30.19
C ARG A 179 4.63 8.97 31.11
N CYS A 180 3.43 8.69 30.60
CA CYS A 180 2.24 8.65 31.45
C CYS A 180 2.40 7.63 32.59
N GLY A 181 2.96 6.45 32.30
CA GLY A 181 3.19 5.37 33.28
C GLY A 181 4.30 5.67 34.28
N SER A 182 5.28 6.52 33.96
CA SER A 182 6.35 6.92 34.88
C SER A 182 5.96 8.05 35.85
N GLY A 183 4.71 8.53 35.80
CA GLY A 183 4.21 9.57 36.70
C GLY A 183 4.68 10.99 36.35
N GLU A 184 5.17 11.23 35.14
CA GLU A 184 5.44 12.59 34.67
C GLU A 184 4.16 13.43 34.73
N LYS A 185 4.25 14.62 35.40
CA LYS A 185 3.09 15.45 35.73
C LYS A 185 2.28 15.96 34.53
N ALA A 186 2.89 16.09 33.35
CA ALA A 186 2.19 16.49 32.15
C ALA A 186 2.96 16.08 30.88
N ILE A 187 2.26 15.53 29.89
CA ILE A 187 2.81 15.27 28.55
C ILE A 187 2.94 16.59 27.80
N PRO A 188 4.12 16.92 27.23
CA PRO A 188 4.31 18.15 26.46
C PRO A 188 3.37 18.22 25.25
N ASN A 189 2.66 19.35 25.06
CA ASN A 189 1.76 19.57 23.91
C ASN A 189 2.45 19.31 22.58
N ARG A 190 3.74 19.64 22.44
CA ARG A 190 4.52 19.37 21.23
C ARG A 190 4.50 17.91 20.78
N GLN A 191 4.41 16.95 21.73
CA GLN A 191 4.32 15.52 21.37
C GLN A 191 2.92 15.15 20.89
N LEU A 192 1.87 15.71 21.47
CA LEU A 192 0.50 15.51 21.04
C LEU A 192 0.26 16.15 19.66
N VAL A 193 0.77 17.35 19.45
CA VAL A 193 0.75 18.02 18.15
C VAL A 193 1.51 17.20 17.12
N ALA A 194 2.73 16.73 17.44
CA ALA A 194 3.51 15.89 16.53
C ALA A 194 2.77 14.58 16.16
N LEU A 195 2.08 13.95 17.14
CA LEU A 195 1.26 12.78 16.86
C LEU A 195 0.09 13.13 15.93
N GLY A 196 -0.59 14.26 16.19
CA GLY A 196 -1.67 14.74 15.31
C GLY A 196 -1.20 15.05 13.89
N VAL A 197 -0.03 15.66 13.73
CA VAL A 197 0.59 15.89 12.41
C VAL A 197 0.88 14.55 11.72
N LEU A 198 1.49 13.58 12.42
CA LEU A 198 1.75 12.25 11.83
C LEU A 198 0.47 11.55 11.38
N LEU A 199 -0.60 11.61 12.19
CA LEU A 199 -1.90 11.02 11.85
C LEU A 199 -2.55 11.75 10.66
N GLY A 200 -2.51 13.08 10.63
CA GLY A 200 -3.08 13.87 9.53
C GLY A 200 -2.32 13.67 8.21
N VAL A 201 -1.00 13.65 8.24
CA VAL A 201 -0.16 13.35 7.06
C VAL A 201 -0.35 11.90 6.61
N ALA A 202 -0.50 10.97 7.55
CA ALA A 202 -0.86 9.59 7.23
C ALA A 202 -2.24 9.49 6.54
N ALA A 203 -3.23 10.26 6.98
CA ALA A 203 -4.55 10.32 6.34
C ALA A 203 -4.50 10.90 4.92
N LEU A 204 -3.60 11.85 4.64
CA LEU A 204 -3.33 12.34 3.29
C LEU A 204 -2.54 11.35 2.42
N THR A 205 -2.03 10.27 3.03
CA THR A 205 -1.34 9.18 2.32
C THR A 205 -2.27 8.01 2.06
N ARG A 206 -3.08 7.62 3.08
CA ARG A 206 -4.02 6.50 3.00
C ARG A 206 -5.16 6.66 4.02
N SER A 207 -6.35 6.25 3.62
CA SER A 207 -7.55 6.26 4.49
C SER A 207 -7.41 5.38 5.73
N GLU A 208 -6.58 4.33 5.67
CA GLU A 208 -6.31 3.39 6.77
C GLU A 208 -5.61 4.06 7.97
N ALA A 209 -5.15 5.30 7.85
CA ALA A 209 -4.66 6.10 8.97
C ALA A 209 -5.69 6.25 10.11
N ILE A 210 -6.97 6.10 9.82
CA ILE A 210 -8.04 6.11 10.84
C ILE A 210 -7.82 5.00 11.88
N TRP A 211 -7.28 3.84 11.49
CA TRP A 211 -7.00 2.72 12.39
C TRP A 211 -5.86 3.04 13.36
N LEU A 212 -4.89 3.87 12.95
CA LEU A 212 -3.86 4.40 13.85
C LEU A 212 -4.48 5.33 14.90
N GLY A 213 -5.41 6.20 14.48
CA GLY A 213 -6.16 7.06 15.38
C GLY A 213 -6.98 6.27 16.40
N LEU A 214 -7.70 5.23 15.95
CA LEU A 214 -8.48 4.34 16.82
C LEU A 214 -7.59 3.51 17.76
N ALA A 215 -6.43 3.05 17.30
CA ALA A 215 -5.44 2.40 18.16
C ALA A 215 -4.97 3.35 19.28
N TRP A 216 -4.70 4.62 18.95
CA TRP A 216 -4.37 5.63 19.94
C TRP A 216 -5.51 5.85 20.94
N LEU A 217 -6.74 6.01 20.47
CA LEU A 217 -7.90 6.15 21.35
C LEU A 217 -8.06 4.94 22.28
N ALA A 218 -7.91 3.73 21.76
CA ALA A 218 -7.96 2.52 22.59
C ALA A 218 -6.90 2.52 23.69
N ILE A 219 -5.68 2.97 23.39
CA ILE A 219 -4.59 3.13 24.36
C ILE A 219 -4.96 4.16 25.43
N VAL A 220 -5.49 5.32 25.02
CA VAL A 220 -5.87 6.41 25.95
C VAL A 220 -6.98 5.97 26.91
N TRP A 221 -7.96 5.19 26.45
CA TRP A 221 -9.12 4.80 27.28
C TRP A 221 -8.88 3.57 28.12
N ARG A 222 -8.18 2.53 27.58
CA ARG A 222 -7.97 1.25 28.27
C ARG A 222 -6.64 1.15 29.01
N GLY A 223 -5.71 2.06 28.73
CA GLY A 223 -4.33 1.96 29.18
C GLY A 223 -3.56 0.88 28.42
N LEU A 224 -2.26 0.80 28.69
CA LEU A 224 -1.42 -0.31 28.26
C LEU A 224 -1.29 -1.26 29.46
N PRO A 225 -1.85 -2.49 29.41
CA PRO A 225 -1.74 -3.43 30.54
C PRO A 225 -0.27 -3.76 30.83
N SER A 226 0.06 -3.92 32.12
CA SER A 226 1.38 -4.27 32.62
C SER A 226 1.78 -5.71 32.29
N ARG A 227 3.08 -5.97 32.34
CA ARG A 227 3.69 -7.29 32.18
C ARG A 227 3.30 -8.19 33.37
N ALA A 228 2.51 -9.24 33.14
CA ALA A 228 2.35 -10.31 34.12
C ALA A 228 3.57 -11.25 34.02
N GLY A 229 4.27 -11.49 35.12
CA GLY A 229 5.25 -12.57 35.22
C GLY A 229 6.64 -12.23 35.76
N ASP A 230 6.72 -11.48 36.86
CA ASP A 230 7.92 -11.44 37.70
C ASP A 230 7.50 -11.62 39.16
N ASP A 231 7.75 -12.79 39.71
CA ASP A 231 7.31 -13.21 41.08
C ASP A 231 8.10 -12.49 42.21
N SER A 232 8.74 -11.35 41.94
CA SER A 232 9.42 -10.59 42.98
C SER A 232 8.45 -9.67 43.73
N PRO A 233 8.62 -9.44 45.04
CA PRO A 233 7.79 -8.51 45.83
C PRO A 233 7.83 -7.05 45.27
N ALA A 234 8.92 -6.66 44.63
CA ALA A 234 9.04 -5.39 43.94
C ALA A 234 8.23 -5.38 42.61
N ALA A 235 8.10 -6.53 41.92
CA ALA A 235 7.27 -6.69 40.76
C ALA A 235 5.78 -6.70 41.13
N ALA A 236 5.38 -7.30 42.24
CA ALA A 236 3.99 -7.29 42.75
C ALA A 236 3.51 -5.87 43.06
N THR A 237 4.41 -4.95 43.40
CA THR A 237 4.10 -3.51 43.55
C THR A 237 4.08 -2.80 42.18
N ALA A 238 4.92 -3.22 41.22
CA ALA A 238 4.92 -2.71 39.85
C ALA A 238 3.81 -3.33 38.98
N GLU A 239 3.37 -4.56 39.27
CA GLU A 239 2.25 -5.25 38.61
C GLU A 239 0.90 -4.55 38.80
N ARG A 240 0.73 -3.85 39.93
CA ARG A 240 -0.43 -2.97 40.14
C ARG A 240 -0.36 -1.67 39.30
N HIS A 241 0.81 -1.39 38.74
CA HIS A 241 1.07 -0.18 37.95
C HIS A 241 1.40 -0.55 36.49
N GLY A 242 0.44 -1.21 35.81
CA GLY A 242 0.39 -1.10 34.36
C GLY A 242 0.55 0.38 33.95
N ILE A 243 0.99 0.69 32.73
CA ILE A 243 1.05 2.08 32.29
C ILE A 243 -0.35 2.67 32.49
N GLN A 244 -0.59 3.24 33.67
CA GLN A 244 -1.83 3.91 34.01
C GLN A 244 -1.75 5.28 33.37
N LEU A 245 -2.55 5.47 32.33
CA LEU A 245 -2.81 6.81 31.83
C LEU A 245 -3.53 7.63 32.92
N PRO A 246 -3.37 8.96 32.94
CA PRO A 246 -3.88 9.81 34.00
C PRO A 246 -5.34 9.50 34.33
N THR A 247 -5.65 9.35 35.61
CA THR A 247 -7.01 9.06 36.10
C THR A 247 -7.97 10.23 35.89
N HIS A 248 -7.45 11.44 35.71
CA HIS A 248 -8.26 12.64 35.46
C HIS A 248 -8.85 12.62 34.06
N ARG A 249 -10.17 12.65 33.96
CA ARG A 249 -10.94 12.67 32.68
C ARG A 249 -10.44 13.78 31.74
N PHE A 250 -10.08 14.94 32.26
CA PHE A 250 -9.59 16.05 31.48
C PHE A 250 -8.28 15.73 30.73
N GLU A 251 -7.31 15.06 31.37
CA GLU A 251 -6.03 14.72 30.73
C GLU A 251 -6.23 13.63 29.67
N ARG A 252 -7.12 12.66 29.89
CA ARG A 252 -7.48 11.68 28.84
C ARG A 252 -8.13 12.35 27.64
N LEU A 253 -9.05 13.29 27.88
CA LEU A 253 -9.64 14.07 26.81
C LEU A 253 -8.58 14.87 26.03
N ARG A 254 -7.65 15.51 26.73
CA ARG A 254 -6.55 16.23 26.09
C ARG A 254 -5.67 15.31 25.24
N LEU A 255 -5.29 14.13 25.75
CA LEU A 255 -4.53 13.12 25.03
C LEU A 255 -5.25 12.62 23.77
N ALA A 256 -6.56 12.53 23.79
CA ALA A 256 -7.39 12.11 22.67
C ALA A 256 -7.64 13.26 21.68
N LEU A 257 -8.13 14.41 22.19
CA LEU A 257 -8.65 15.48 21.34
C LEU A 257 -7.55 16.32 20.66
N VAL A 258 -6.40 16.54 21.32
CA VAL A 258 -5.34 17.36 20.70
C VAL A 258 -4.79 16.70 19.43
N PRO A 259 -4.38 15.41 19.43
CA PRO A 259 -3.94 14.77 18.19
C PRO A 259 -5.05 14.67 17.15
N ALA A 260 -6.29 14.37 17.57
CA ALA A 260 -7.43 14.28 16.65
C ALA A 260 -7.74 15.62 15.97
N PHE A 261 -7.75 16.70 16.73
CA PHE A 261 -7.97 18.06 16.22
C PHE A 261 -6.88 18.48 15.23
N VAL A 262 -5.61 18.25 15.58
CA VAL A 262 -4.49 18.56 14.68
C VAL A 262 -4.55 17.72 13.41
N ALA A 263 -4.87 16.43 13.51
CA ALA A 263 -5.03 15.56 12.33
C ALA A 263 -6.18 16.04 11.44
N ALA A 264 -7.33 16.40 12.04
CA ALA A 264 -8.46 16.96 11.31
C ALA A 264 -8.10 18.28 10.60
N LEU A 265 -7.36 19.16 11.28
CA LEU A 265 -6.92 20.44 10.71
C LEU A 265 -5.97 20.22 9.51
N MET A 266 -5.07 19.23 9.58
CA MET A 266 -4.19 18.86 8.47
C MET A 266 -4.97 18.29 7.27
N PHE A 267 -6.04 17.54 7.52
CA PHE A 267 -6.87 16.95 6.48
C PHE A 267 -7.92 17.93 5.90
N LEU A 268 -8.29 18.96 6.65
CA LEU A 268 -9.38 19.88 6.32
C LEU A 268 -9.26 20.54 4.93
N PRO A 269 -8.09 21.08 4.50
CA PRO A 269 -7.96 21.66 3.16
C PRO A 269 -8.29 20.65 2.06
N TRP A 270 -7.91 19.39 2.27
CA TRP A 270 -8.21 18.31 1.36
C TRP A 270 -9.71 17.94 1.35
N ALA A 271 -10.34 17.88 2.51
CA ALA A 271 -11.78 17.67 2.63
C ALA A 271 -12.58 18.77 1.95
N ILE A 272 -12.17 20.03 2.09
CA ILE A 272 -12.80 21.19 1.41
C ILE A 272 -12.64 21.07 -0.11
N ARG A 273 -11.42 20.76 -0.60
CA ARG A 273 -11.20 20.53 -2.04
C ARG A 273 -12.12 19.43 -2.57
N ASN A 274 -12.20 18.31 -1.87
CA ASN A 274 -13.04 17.19 -2.30
C ASN A 274 -14.52 17.58 -2.30
N TRP A 275 -14.98 18.32 -1.29
CA TRP A 275 -16.34 18.85 -1.25
C TRP A 275 -16.64 19.71 -2.48
N LEU A 276 -15.75 20.63 -2.82
CA LEU A 276 -15.93 21.53 -3.97
C LEU A 276 -15.84 20.77 -5.31
N THR A 277 -15.09 19.69 -5.38
CA THR A 277 -14.85 18.94 -6.63
C THR A 277 -15.86 17.82 -6.85
N PHE A 278 -16.23 17.09 -5.79
CA PHE A 278 -17.03 15.86 -5.86
C PHE A 278 -18.34 15.95 -5.07
N GLY A 279 -18.64 17.08 -4.43
CA GLY A 279 -19.82 17.23 -3.58
C GLY A 279 -19.74 16.46 -2.25
N SER A 280 -18.58 15.88 -1.92
CA SER A 280 -18.35 15.12 -0.69
C SER A 280 -16.95 15.34 -0.15
N PRO A 281 -16.76 15.53 1.17
CA PRO A 281 -15.44 15.67 1.78
C PRO A 281 -14.62 14.38 1.72
N LEU A 282 -15.32 13.23 1.66
CA LEU A 282 -14.79 11.90 1.44
C LEU A 282 -15.52 11.32 0.23
N PRO A 283 -14.92 11.33 -0.97
CA PRO A 283 -15.56 10.81 -2.16
C PRO A 283 -16.06 9.38 -1.94
N GLY A 284 -17.29 9.11 -2.38
CA GLY A 284 -18.17 8.07 -1.87
C GLY A 284 -17.82 6.60 -2.09
N GLN A 285 -16.60 6.28 -2.48
CA GLN A 285 -16.23 4.89 -2.78
C GLN A 285 -16.14 4.00 -1.55
N THR A 286 -15.81 4.53 -0.36
CA THR A 286 -15.61 3.71 0.84
C THR A 286 -16.82 2.85 1.19
N VAL A 287 -18.03 3.39 1.07
CA VAL A 287 -19.26 2.62 1.35
C VAL A 287 -19.54 1.60 0.24
N LYS A 288 -19.34 2.00 -1.03
CA LYS A 288 -19.52 1.11 -2.18
C LYS A 288 -18.51 -0.04 -2.18
N ASN A 289 -17.25 0.21 -1.81
CA ASN A 289 -16.22 -0.82 -1.70
C ASN A 289 -16.58 -1.93 -0.70
N ALA A 290 -17.35 -1.63 0.33
CA ALA A 290 -17.86 -2.63 1.27
C ALA A 290 -18.97 -3.51 0.67
N LEU A 291 -19.55 -3.11 -0.45
CA LEU A 291 -20.64 -3.79 -1.13
C LEU A 291 -20.20 -4.50 -2.42
N TYR A 292 -18.91 -4.54 -2.71
CA TYR A 292 -18.38 -5.24 -3.87
C TYR A 292 -18.63 -6.74 -3.77
N ILE A 293 -19.04 -7.33 -4.88
CA ILE A 293 -19.22 -8.77 -5.09
C ILE A 293 -18.15 -9.32 -6.04
N SER A 294 -17.53 -8.44 -6.84
CA SER A 294 -16.43 -8.72 -7.76
C SER A 294 -15.34 -7.64 -7.63
N ASN A 295 -14.10 -8.00 -7.92
CA ASN A 295 -12.99 -7.03 -8.01
C ASN A 295 -13.19 -5.98 -9.11
N PHE A 296 -14.05 -6.28 -10.09
CA PHE A 296 -14.36 -5.39 -11.20
C PHE A 296 -15.48 -4.39 -10.89
N ASP A 297 -16.18 -4.53 -9.76
CA ASP A 297 -17.25 -3.61 -9.36
C ASP A 297 -16.77 -2.15 -9.21
N VAL A 298 -15.47 -1.94 -9.02
CA VAL A 298 -14.86 -0.62 -9.04
C VAL A 298 -15.03 0.10 -10.39
N PHE A 299 -15.17 -0.65 -11.47
CA PHE A 299 -15.38 -0.17 -12.83
C PHE A 299 -16.86 -0.14 -13.27
N ALA A 300 -17.77 -0.48 -12.37
CA ALA A 300 -19.19 -0.50 -12.67
C ALA A 300 -19.70 0.88 -13.14
N TYR A 301 -20.35 0.92 -14.28
CA TYR A 301 -20.90 2.12 -14.91
C TYR A 301 -22.42 2.25 -14.68
N ARG A 302 -23.19 1.26 -15.14
CA ARG A 302 -24.65 1.20 -14.94
C ARG A 302 -25.02 0.51 -13.62
N ASP A 303 -24.47 -0.68 -13.40
CA ASP A 303 -24.86 -1.56 -12.29
C ASP A 303 -23.98 -1.28 -11.06
N GLN A 304 -24.19 -0.11 -10.46
CA GLN A 304 -23.42 0.31 -9.29
C GLN A 304 -23.64 -0.63 -8.09
N PRO A 305 -22.59 -0.93 -7.31
CA PRO A 305 -22.69 -1.74 -6.11
C PRO A 305 -23.78 -1.22 -5.15
N SER A 306 -24.65 -2.12 -4.72
CA SER A 306 -25.79 -1.78 -3.86
C SER A 306 -25.97 -2.81 -2.74
N LEU A 307 -26.56 -2.39 -1.62
CA LEU A 307 -26.85 -3.28 -0.50
C LEU A 307 -27.82 -4.40 -0.92
N ALA A 308 -28.78 -4.11 -1.80
CA ALA A 308 -29.71 -5.11 -2.29
C ALA A 308 -29.00 -6.18 -3.14
N GLY A 309 -28.13 -5.77 -4.07
CA GLY A 309 -27.33 -6.68 -4.88
C GLY A 309 -26.37 -7.53 -4.04
N TYR A 310 -25.74 -6.92 -3.03
CA TYR A 310 -24.85 -7.61 -2.10
C TYR A 310 -25.61 -8.70 -1.30
N LEU A 311 -26.75 -8.36 -0.70
CA LEU A 311 -27.56 -9.31 0.07
C LEU A 311 -28.21 -10.39 -0.81
N ALA A 312 -28.49 -10.09 -2.08
CA ALA A 312 -29.05 -11.06 -3.04
C ALA A 312 -28.09 -12.22 -3.34
N GLN A 313 -26.79 -12.10 -3.06
CA GLN A 313 -25.82 -13.19 -3.19
C GLN A 313 -26.12 -14.37 -2.24
N GLY A 314 -26.81 -14.11 -1.15
CA GLY A 314 -27.15 -15.09 -0.13
C GLY A 314 -25.99 -15.40 0.83
N PRO A 315 -26.29 -16.02 1.99
CA PRO A 315 -25.33 -16.15 3.08
C PRO A 315 -24.11 -17.05 2.73
N ALA A 316 -24.29 -18.06 1.88
CA ALA A 316 -23.18 -18.96 1.51
C ALA A 316 -22.12 -18.23 0.67
N ALA A 317 -22.52 -17.49 -0.36
CA ALA A 317 -21.62 -16.71 -1.19
C ALA A 317 -20.96 -15.58 -0.40
N LEU A 318 -21.68 -14.94 0.51
CA LEU A 318 -21.12 -13.90 1.38
C LEU A 318 -20.03 -14.48 2.30
N ILE A 319 -20.25 -15.65 2.89
CA ILE A 319 -19.23 -16.33 3.72
C ILE A 319 -17.99 -16.67 2.87
N GLU A 320 -18.18 -17.18 1.66
CA GLU A 320 -17.08 -17.50 0.74
C GLU A 320 -16.28 -16.26 0.37
N MET A 321 -16.92 -15.14 0.02
CA MET A 321 -16.25 -13.86 -0.25
C MET A 321 -15.42 -13.37 0.95
N HIS A 322 -15.97 -13.44 2.17
CA HIS A 322 -15.23 -13.05 3.37
C HIS A 322 -14.06 -13.99 3.66
N ALA A 323 -14.24 -15.29 3.46
CA ALA A 323 -13.16 -16.27 3.60
C ALA A 323 -12.05 -16.04 2.57
N ALA A 324 -12.40 -15.71 1.32
CA ALA A 324 -11.45 -15.39 0.26
C ALA A 324 -10.66 -14.10 0.58
N GLY A 325 -11.32 -13.02 0.97
CA GLY A 325 -10.65 -11.77 1.37
C GLY A 325 -9.76 -11.95 2.60
N PHE A 326 -10.21 -12.69 3.60
CA PHE A 326 -9.41 -13.04 4.76
C PHE A 326 -8.19 -13.89 4.38
N GLY A 327 -8.39 -14.91 3.53
CA GLY A 327 -7.33 -15.78 3.01
C GLY A 327 -6.30 -15.00 2.22
N HIS A 328 -6.74 -14.12 1.32
CA HIS A 328 -5.88 -13.24 0.55
C HIS A 328 -4.98 -12.39 1.47
N ASN A 329 -5.57 -11.67 2.42
CA ASN A 329 -4.78 -10.82 3.33
C ASN A 329 -3.78 -11.63 4.16
N LEU A 330 -4.18 -12.82 4.61
CA LEU A 330 -3.33 -13.66 5.43
C LEU A 330 -2.22 -14.33 4.61
N LEU A 331 -2.58 -14.95 3.49
CA LEU A 331 -1.65 -15.77 2.69
C LEU A 331 -0.86 -14.91 1.71
N ASP A 332 -1.54 -14.14 0.85
CA ASP A 332 -0.91 -13.48 -0.28
C ASP A 332 -0.22 -12.17 0.11
N VAL A 333 -0.60 -11.57 1.24
CA VAL A 333 0.04 -10.33 1.72
C VAL A 333 1.04 -10.59 2.86
N LEU A 334 0.70 -11.42 3.85
CA LEU A 334 1.53 -11.56 5.06
C LEU A 334 2.42 -12.80 5.05
N ILE A 335 1.96 -13.96 4.55
CA ILE A 335 2.71 -15.22 4.66
C ILE A 335 3.58 -15.43 3.43
N ILE A 336 3.02 -15.56 2.24
CA ILE A 336 3.75 -16.00 1.03
C ILE A 336 4.90 -15.03 0.67
N PRO A 337 4.68 -13.71 0.56
CA PRO A 337 5.75 -12.78 0.16
C PRO A 337 6.84 -12.58 1.22
N ALA A 338 6.55 -12.97 2.46
CA ALA A 338 7.47 -12.87 3.59
C ALA A 338 7.86 -14.25 4.16
N PHE A 339 7.65 -15.34 3.42
CA PHE A 339 7.95 -16.69 3.91
C PHE A 339 9.46 -16.88 4.17
N PRO A 340 9.85 -17.56 5.25
CA PRO A 340 9.02 -18.11 6.33
C PRO A 340 8.73 -17.11 7.48
N LEU A 341 9.23 -15.87 7.36
CA LEU A 341 9.18 -14.85 8.44
C LEU A 341 7.74 -14.46 8.79
N GLY A 342 6.89 -14.31 7.77
CA GLY A 342 5.49 -13.96 7.96
C GLY A 342 4.76 -15.01 8.83
N LEU A 343 4.93 -16.28 8.49
CA LEU A 343 4.34 -17.40 9.25
C LEU A 343 4.86 -17.45 10.70
N ILE A 344 6.17 -17.44 10.89
CA ILE A 344 6.78 -17.47 12.23
C ILE A 344 6.35 -16.25 13.05
N GLY A 345 6.35 -15.07 12.43
CA GLY A 345 5.94 -13.82 13.08
C GLY A 345 4.49 -13.87 13.57
N LEU A 346 3.58 -14.37 12.73
CA LEU A 346 2.16 -14.53 13.10
C LEU A 346 1.97 -15.53 14.25
N LEU A 347 2.64 -16.67 14.22
CA LEU A 347 2.54 -17.69 15.29
C LEU A 347 3.00 -17.18 16.66
N VAL A 348 3.95 -16.25 16.70
CA VAL A 348 4.46 -15.69 17.96
C VAL A 348 3.86 -14.33 18.32
N LEU A 349 3.03 -13.76 17.46
CA LEU A 349 2.37 -12.46 17.68
C LEU A 349 1.66 -12.37 19.05
N PRO A 350 0.96 -13.40 19.56
CA PRO A 350 0.35 -13.38 20.89
C PRO A 350 1.35 -13.20 22.04
N ARG A 351 2.62 -13.58 21.85
CA ARG A 351 3.68 -13.35 22.84
C ARG A 351 4.24 -11.94 22.75
N VAL A 352 4.40 -11.45 21.52
CA VAL A 352 4.93 -10.10 21.20
C VAL A 352 3.95 -9.00 21.61
N TRP A 353 2.65 -9.28 21.61
CA TRP A 353 1.61 -8.41 22.17
C TRP A 353 1.90 -7.95 23.62
N ARG A 354 2.62 -8.75 24.39
CA ARG A 354 3.00 -8.40 25.78
C ARG A 354 4.03 -7.27 25.84
N LEU A 355 4.76 -7.00 24.75
CA LEU A 355 5.73 -5.92 24.70
C LEU A 355 5.02 -4.58 24.50
N THR A 356 5.20 -3.67 25.45
CA THR A 356 4.54 -2.35 25.43
C THR A 356 5.00 -1.49 24.25
N SER A 357 6.27 -1.66 23.86
CA SER A 357 6.87 -1.01 22.70
C SER A 357 6.19 -1.36 21.36
N LEU A 358 5.56 -2.53 21.26
CA LEU A 358 4.93 -3.02 20.03
C LEU A 358 3.40 -2.91 20.03
N ARG A 359 2.78 -2.70 21.19
CA ARG A 359 1.30 -2.68 21.31
C ARG A 359 0.59 -1.70 20.41
N PRO A 360 1.02 -0.43 20.26
CA PRO A 360 0.34 0.48 19.34
C PRO A 360 0.32 -0.07 17.91
N LEU A 361 1.45 -0.66 17.47
CA LEU A 361 1.56 -1.25 16.15
C LEU A 361 0.72 -2.53 16.01
N VAL A 362 0.70 -3.40 17.03
CA VAL A 362 -0.16 -4.60 17.01
C VAL A 362 -1.63 -4.22 16.98
N LEU A 363 -2.07 -3.22 17.77
CA LEU A 363 -3.45 -2.72 17.72
C LEU A 363 -3.83 -2.20 16.34
N ALA A 364 -2.98 -1.34 15.76
CA ALA A 364 -3.20 -0.82 14.43
C ALA A 364 -3.23 -1.94 13.38
N ALA A 365 -2.30 -2.90 13.45
CA ALA A 365 -2.23 -4.04 12.53
C ALA A 365 -3.49 -4.92 12.60
N VAL A 366 -3.94 -5.25 13.82
CA VAL A 366 -5.16 -6.06 14.02
C VAL A 366 -6.39 -5.32 13.53
N LEU A 367 -6.53 -4.03 13.83
CA LEU A 367 -7.65 -3.22 13.34
C LEU A 367 -7.65 -3.13 11.82
N THR A 368 -6.50 -2.83 11.20
CA THR A 368 -6.39 -2.75 9.74
C THR A 368 -6.73 -4.09 9.11
N PHE A 369 -6.12 -5.18 9.56
CA PHE A 369 -6.39 -6.53 9.05
C PHE A 369 -7.86 -6.92 9.20
N ALA A 370 -8.44 -6.73 10.40
CA ALA A 370 -9.82 -7.11 10.67
C ALA A 370 -10.81 -6.32 9.80
N VAL A 371 -10.63 -5.01 9.69
CA VAL A 371 -11.54 -4.17 8.90
C VAL A 371 -11.42 -4.46 7.42
N THR A 372 -10.20 -4.55 6.88
CA THR A 372 -10.02 -4.83 5.44
C THR A 372 -10.50 -6.23 5.07
N SER A 373 -10.34 -7.22 5.96
CA SER A 373 -10.79 -8.59 5.70
C SER A 373 -12.30 -8.80 5.89
N LEU A 374 -12.93 -8.08 6.87
CA LEU A 374 -14.32 -8.33 7.26
C LEU A 374 -15.30 -7.31 6.71
N ILE A 375 -14.88 -6.07 6.42
CA ILE A 375 -15.76 -5.03 5.88
C ILE A 375 -15.54 -4.84 4.39
N PHE A 376 -14.32 -5.08 3.90
CA PHE A 376 -13.94 -4.89 2.50
C PHE A 376 -13.39 -6.19 1.86
N PRO A 377 -14.10 -7.34 1.95
CA PRO A 377 -13.54 -8.64 1.63
C PRO A 377 -13.16 -8.80 0.15
N VAL A 378 -13.84 -8.08 -0.75
CA VAL A 378 -13.54 -8.07 -2.18
C VAL A 378 -12.54 -6.97 -2.52
N ALA A 379 -12.77 -5.72 -2.09
CA ALA A 379 -11.88 -4.61 -2.39
C ALA A 379 -10.45 -4.82 -1.87
N THR A 380 -10.27 -5.63 -0.81
CA THR A 380 -8.94 -5.93 -0.28
C THR A 380 -8.09 -6.76 -1.24
N GLN A 381 -8.70 -7.59 -2.08
CA GLN A 381 -8.02 -8.38 -3.12
C GLN A 381 -7.41 -7.48 -4.21
N SER A 382 -7.93 -6.26 -4.40
CA SER A 382 -7.37 -5.23 -5.28
C SER A 382 -6.29 -4.37 -4.61
N GLY A 383 -5.76 -4.78 -3.44
CA GLY A 383 -4.57 -4.18 -2.84
C GLY A 383 -4.79 -3.28 -1.61
N THR A 384 -6.02 -3.06 -1.12
CA THR A 384 -6.28 -2.16 0.01
C THR A 384 -5.42 -2.51 1.24
N PHE A 385 -5.41 -3.78 1.67
CA PHE A 385 -4.56 -4.21 2.78
C PHE A 385 -3.08 -4.27 2.40
N LEU A 386 -2.74 -4.71 1.21
CA LEU A 386 -1.36 -4.81 0.72
C LEU A 386 -0.59 -3.50 0.90
N HIS A 387 -1.19 -2.39 0.47
CA HIS A 387 -0.57 -1.06 0.59
C HIS A 387 -0.53 -0.53 2.04
N ALA A 388 -1.37 -1.04 2.94
CA ALA A 388 -1.33 -0.71 4.37
C ALA A 388 -0.39 -1.63 5.17
N ALA A 389 0.00 -2.78 4.63
CA ALA A 389 0.70 -3.84 5.34
C ALA A 389 2.19 -3.56 5.60
N GLY A 390 2.81 -2.52 5.03
CA GLY A 390 4.24 -2.27 5.18
C GLY A 390 4.71 -2.21 6.64
N ALA A 391 3.96 -1.53 7.52
CA ALA A 391 4.25 -1.49 8.95
C ALA A 391 3.95 -2.83 9.66
N VAL A 392 2.96 -3.59 9.17
CA VAL A 392 2.61 -4.93 9.68
C VAL A 392 3.73 -5.92 9.38
N LEU A 393 4.30 -5.88 8.18
CA LEU A 393 5.45 -6.71 7.82
C LEU A 393 6.66 -6.43 8.73
N VAL A 394 6.91 -5.17 9.08
CA VAL A 394 7.95 -4.81 10.08
C VAL A 394 7.66 -5.43 11.44
N LEU A 395 6.40 -5.42 11.90
CA LEU A 395 6.01 -6.09 13.14
C LEU A 395 6.30 -7.59 13.09
N LEU A 396 5.96 -8.25 11.98
CA LEU A 396 6.21 -9.69 11.81
C LEU A 396 7.71 -10.02 11.76
N ILE A 397 8.56 -9.15 11.16
CA ILE A 397 10.01 -9.28 11.21
C ILE A 397 10.51 -9.24 12.66
N VAL A 398 10.08 -8.25 13.46
CA VAL A 398 10.46 -8.16 14.89
C VAL A 398 10.04 -9.39 15.64
N ALA A 399 8.80 -9.84 15.45
CA ALA A 399 8.24 -11.03 16.11
C ALA A 399 9.02 -12.30 15.75
N CYS A 400 9.29 -12.51 14.46
CA CYS A 400 10.07 -13.64 13.96
C CYS A 400 11.48 -13.66 14.55
N LEU A 401 12.20 -12.53 14.46
CA LEU A 401 13.59 -12.49 14.95
C LEU A 401 13.67 -12.64 16.47
N ALA A 402 12.69 -12.13 17.22
CA ALA A 402 12.60 -12.38 18.67
C ALA A 402 12.39 -13.87 18.97
N ALA A 403 11.56 -14.57 18.18
CA ALA A 403 11.36 -16.00 18.32
C ALA A 403 12.62 -16.81 17.96
N LEU A 404 13.27 -16.45 16.85
CA LEU A 404 14.52 -17.11 16.45
C LEU A 404 15.65 -16.89 17.47
N ASP A 405 15.78 -15.68 18.03
CA ASP A 405 16.74 -15.41 19.10
C ASP A 405 16.46 -16.28 20.35
N ALA A 406 15.18 -16.41 20.75
CA ALA A 406 14.79 -17.25 21.88
C ALA A 406 15.08 -18.74 21.61
N LEU A 407 14.75 -19.23 20.40
CA LEU A 407 15.01 -20.60 19.96
C LEU A 407 16.53 -20.90 19.97
N ILE A 408 17.34 -20.03 19.35
CA ILE A 408 18.78 -20.18 19.28
C ILE A 408 19.41 -20.17 20.68
N ALA A 409 18.93 -19.29 21.56
CA ALA A 409 19.39 -19.27 22.95
C ALA A 409 18.99 -20.54 23.71
N TRP A 410 17.83 -21.11 23.45
CA TRP A 410 17.41 -22.38 24.04
C TRP A 410 18.26 -23.53 23.53
N VAL A 411 18.46 -23.67 22.20
CA VAL A 411 19.35 -24.69 21.62
C VAL A 411 20.78 -24.55 22.14
N GLY A 412 21.29 -23.31 22.21
CA GLY A 412 22.64 -23.03 22.70
C GLY A 412 22.85 -23.50 24.15
N ARG A 413 21.85 -23.31 25.02
CA ARG A 413 21.88 -23.83 26.39
C ARG A 413 21.88 -25.38 26.43
N GLN A 414 21.04 -26.03 25.62
CA GLN A 414 20.97 -27.49 25.55
C GLN A 414 22.26 -28.10 24.98
N ARG A 415 22.92 -27.41 24.04
CA ARG A 415 24.14 -27.88 23.38
C ARG A 415 25.41 -27.34 24.02
N HIS A 416 25.30 -26.60 25.14
CA HIS A 416 26.45 -26.01 25.86
C HIS A 416 27.35 -25.16 24.96
N TRP A 417 26.76 -24.37 24.04
CA TRP A 417 27.53 -23.51 23.15
C TRP A 417 28.26 -22.41 23.93
N THR A 418 29.56 -22.30 23.71
CA THR A 418 30.44 -21.34 24.39
C THR A 418 30.58 -20.02 23.62
N ARG A 419 30.25 -19.99 22.32
CA ARG A 419 30.34 -18.81 21.47
C ARG A 419 29.00 -18.13 21.28
N PRO A 420 28.96 -16.78 21.17
CA PRO A 420 27.73 -16.07 20.87
C PRO A 420 27.30 -16.35 19.43
N VAL A 421 26.07 -16.83 19.25
CA VAL A 421 25.50 -17.22 17.95
C VAL A 421 24.19 -16.50 17.62
N ALA A 422 23.92 -15.39 18.30
CA ALA A 422 22.68 -14.61 18.10
C ALA A 422 22.47 -14.15 16.64
N TRP A 423 23.56 -14.01 15.88
CA TRP A 423 23.53 -13.64 14.46
C TRP A 423 22.90 -14.70 13.55
N LEU A 424 22.78 -15.95 14.01
CA LEU A 424 22.16 -17.02 13.20
C LEU A 424 20.71 -16.75 12.86
N GLY A 425 19.93 -16.09 13.75
CA GLY A 425 18.54 -15.74 13.49
C GLY A 425 18.39 -14.78 12.30
N PRO A 426 19.00 -13.59 12.36
CA PRO A 426 19.03 -12.68 11.21
C PRO A 426 19.64 -13.30 9.94
N ALA A 427 20.71 -14.09 10.05
CA ALA A 427 21.32 -14.74 8.88
C ALA A 427 20.37 -15.73 8.20
N PHE A 428 19.68 -16.57 8.99
CA PHE A 428 18.63 -17.46 8.47
C PHE A 428 17.51 -16.67 7.79
N ALA A 429 17.02 -15.61 8.43
CA ALA A 429 15.97 -14.77 7.86
C ALA A 429 16.40 -14.17 6.52
N ILE A 430 17.60 -13.59 6.44
CA ILE A 430 18.15 -13.00 5.22
C ILE A 430 18.31 -14.07 4.12
N ALA A 431 18.89 -15.22 4.46
CA ALA A 431 19.09 -16.32 3.50
C ALA A 431 17.76 -16.82 2.90
N ALA A 432 16.69 -16.83 3.71
CA ALA A 432 15.38 -17.26 3.27
C ALA A 432 14.68 -16.23 2.34
N ILE A 433 14.77 -14.92 2.64
CA ILE A 433 14.03 -13.90 1.89
C ILE A 433 14.72 -13.37 0.64
N VAL A 434 16.07 -13.37 0.60
CA VAL A 434 16.81 -12.78 -0.54
C VAL A 434 16.46 -13.44 -1.86
N PRO A 435 16.38 -14.78 -2.00
CA PRO A 435 15.97 -15.41 -3.26
C PRO A 435 14.56 -14.97 -3.70
N LEU A 436 13.61 -14.91 -2.77
CA LEU A 436 12.24 -14.46 -3.04
C LEU A 436 12.21 -13.00 -3.48
N THR A 437 13.03 -12.17 -2.86
CA THR A 437 13.15 -10.75 -3.23
C THR A 437 13.70 -10.58 -4.64
N VAL A 438 14.75 -11.33 -5.00
CA VAL A 438 15.32 -11.30 -6.36
C VAL A 438 14.26 -11.74 -7.38
N VAL A 439 13.52 -12.82 -7.11
CA VAL A 439 12.44 -13.28 -7.99
C VAL A 439 11.36 -12.21 -8.14
N SER A 440 10.91 -11.60 -7.04
CA SER A 440 9.85 -10.58 -7.07
C SER A 440 10.30 -9.32 -7.83
N VAL A 441 11.51 -8.83 -7.59
CA VAL A 441 12.05 -7.66 -8.32
C VAL A 441 12.22 -7.97 -9.81
N SER A 442 12.69 -9.18 -10.15
CA SER A 442 12.82 -9.59 -11.55
C SER A 442 11.47 -9.74 -12.25
N ALA A 443 10.44 -10.21 -11.53
CA ALA A 443 9.09 -10.33 -12.08
C ALA A 443 8.49 -8.96 -12.38
N ILE A 444 8.55 -8.01 -11.45
CA ILE A 444 8.02 -6.65 -11.65
C ILE A 444 8.80 -5.89 -12.72
N SER A 445 10.13 -6.13 -12.82
CA SER A 445 10.96 -5.54 -13.88
C SER A 445 10.53 -6.03 -15.26
N ARG A 446 10.33 -7.35 -15.44
CA ARG A 446 9.81 -7.91 -16.70
C ARG A 446 8.43 -7.37 -17.03
N GLN A 447 7.52 -7.34 -16.06
CA GLN A 447 6.20 -6.73 -16.27
C GLN A 447 6.31 -5.28 -16.74
N ALA A 448 7.22 -4.50 -16.15
CA ALA A 448 7.44 -3.11 -16.55
C ALA A 448 7.93 -3.01 -18.01
N ASP A 449 8.84 -3.88 -18.42
CA ASP A 449 9.36 -3.92 -19.78
C ASP A 449 8.28 -4.36 -20.79
N ASP A 450 7.47 -5.38 -20.45
CA ASP A 450 6.39 -5.89 -21.30
C ASP A 450 5.28 -4.83 -21.48
N VAL A 451 4.83 -4.20 -20.38
CA VAL A 451 3.82 -3.15 -20.41
C VAL A 451 4.34 -1.94 -21.21
N ARG A 452 5.59 -1.55 -20.97
CA ARG A 452 6.23 -0.45 -21.73
C ARG A 452 6.28 -0.75 -23.20
N ALA A 453 6.80 -1.91 -23.62
CA ALA A 453 6.93 -2.30 -25.02
C ALA A 453 5.56 -2.29 -25.71
N ARG A 454 4.52 -2.80 -25.04
CA ARG A 454 3.14 -2.83 -25.55
C ARG A 454 2.60 -1.43 -25.82
N TYR A 455 2.61 -0.57 -24.84
CA TYR A 455 2.01 0.76 -24.96
C TYR A 455 2.85 1.76 -25.76
N GLU A 456 4.17 1.56 -25.88
CA GLU A 456 5.02 2.32 -26.82
C GLU A 456 4.79 1.90 -28.29
N ALA A 457 4.49 0.62 -28.55
CA ALA A 457 4.23 0.13 -29.91
C ALA A 457 2.80 0.43 -30.40
N LEU A 458 1.82 0.48 -29.50
CA LEU A 458 0.40 0.58 -29.82
C LEU A 458 0.01 1.79 -30.70
N PRO A 459 0.44 3.05 -30.42
CA PRO A 459 0.05 4.20 -31.22
C PRO A 459 0.46 4.08 -32.69
N ALA A 460 1.66 3.58 -32.95
CA ALA A 460 2.17 3.39 -34.31
C ALA A 460 1.43 2.26 -35.06
N ALA A 461 1.09 1.16 -34.38
CA ALA A 461 0.33 0.07 -34.97
C ALA A 461 -1.11 0.50 -35.30
N MET A 462 -1.77 1.24 -34.42
CA MET A 462 -3.11 1.77 -34.66
C MET A 462 -3.14 2.79 -35.80
N ALA A 463 -2.12 3.66 -35.90
CA ALA A 463 -2.01 4.60 -37.00
C ALA A 463 -1.87 3.87 -38.35
N ARG A 464 -1.05 2.79 -38.43
CA ARG A 464 -0.95 1.95 -39.64
C ARG A 464 -2.26 1.28 -40.01
N ALA A 465 -3.02 0.84 -39.01
CA ALA A 465 -4.34 0.23 -39.20
C ALA A 465 -5.44 1.25 -39.53
N GLY A 466 -5.12 2.54 -39.70
CA GLY A 466 -6.07 3.58 -40.07
C GLY A 466 -7.00 4.04 -38.95
N VAL A 467 -6.63 3.77 -37.67
CA VAL A 467 -7.37 4.17 -36.47
C VAL A 467 -6.45 4.88 -35.48
N PRO A 468 -5.91 6.04 -35.81
CA PRO A 468 -4.95 6.73 -34.94
C PRO A 468 -5.60 7.09 -33.60
N LEU A 469 -4.78 7.08 -32.54
CA LEU A 469 -5.17 7.60 -31.24
C LEU A 469 -5.32 9.13 -31.30
N GLY A 470 -6.29 9.68 -30.56
CA GLY A 470 -6.46 11.14 -30.41
C GLY A 470 -7.80 11.71 -30.87
N ASP A 471 -8.65 10.93 -31.54
CA ASP A 471 -9.99 11.36 -31.99
C ASP A 471 -11.06 11.23 -30.88
N GLY A 472 -10.69 11.38 -29.62
CA GLY A 472 -11.54 11.24 -28.46
C GLY A 472 -10.95 10.29 -27.41
N PRO A 473 -11.66 10.07 -26.31
CA PRO A 473 -11.21 9.12 -25.30
C PRO A 473 -11.27 7.67 -25.81
N VAL A 474 -10.37 6.83 -25.30
CA VAL A 474 -10.30 5.41 -25.63
C VAL A 474 -10.76 4.58 -24.44
N ILE A 475 -11.69 3.65 -24.65
CA ILE A 475 -12.11 2.69 -23.64
C ILE A 475 -11.07 1.56 -23.59
N THR A 476 -10.63 1.17 -22.41
CA THR A 476 -9.62 0.11 -22.26
C THR A 476 -9.69 -0.54 -20.88
N ASP A 477 -9.23 -1.76 -20.79
CA ASP A 477 -9.11 -2.53 -19.54
C ASP A 477 -7.98 -2.01 -18.63
N PHE A 478 -6.97 -1.32 -19.17
CA PHE A 478 -5.86 -0.69 -18.43
C PHE A 478 -5.74 0.81 -18.73
N PRO A 479 -6.70 1.63 -18.28
CA PRO A 479 -6.80 3.03 -18.69
C PRO A 479 -5.62 3.89 -18.22
N ILE A 480 -5.06 3.61 -17.05
CA ILE A 480 -3.97 4.43 -16.49
C ILE A 480 -2.68 4.24 -17.29
N TRP A 481 -2.36 3.00 -17.68
CA TRP A 481 -1.15 2.73 -18.47
C TRP A 481 -1.25 3.33 -19.88
N LEU A 482 -2.41 3.20 -20.52
CA LEU A 482 -2.61 3.81 -21.85
C LEU A 482 -2.57 5.33 -21.78
N ALA A 483 -3.24 5.93 -20.82
CA ALA A 483 -3.21 7.38 -20.60
C ALA A 483 -1.79 7.89 -20.32
N GLU A 484 -1.02 7.15 -19.51
CA GLU A 484 0.35 7.52 -19.16
C GLU A 484 1.30 7.44 -20.35
N SER A 485 1.19 6.41 -21.17
CA SER A 485 2.06 6.18 -22.31
C SER A 485 1.70 7.06 -23.51
N ALA A 486 0.44 7.09 -23.91
CA ALA A 486 -0.02 7.79 -25.12
C ALA A 486 -0.42 9.26 -24.87
N ARG A 487 -0.54 9.70 -23.62
CA ARG A 487 -0.95 11.06 -23.21
C ARG A 487 -2.32 11.46 -23.77
N ILE A 488 -3.25 10.53 -23.74
CA ILE A 488 -4.62 10.70 -24.23
C ILE A 488 -5.64 10.47 -23.12
N PRO A 489 -6.84 11.01 -23.24
CA PRO A 489 -7.96 10.65 -22.38
C PRO A 489 -8.33 9.17 -22.53
N THR A 490 -8.53 8.48 -21.41
CA THR A 490 -8.94 7.07 -21.39
C THR A 490 -10.08 6.82 -20.41
N LEU A 491 -10.85 5.76 -20.68
CA LEU A 491 -11.98 5.33 -19.89
C LEU A 491 -11.79 3.87 -19.50
N ALA A 492 -12.02 3.53 -18.25
CA ALA A 492 -11.97 2.14 -17.82
C ALA A 492 -13.08 1.34 -18.52
N LEU A 493 -12.73 0.14 -19.00
CA LEU A 493 -13.73 -0.80 -19.51
C LEU A 493 -14.58 -1.31 -18.34
N PRO A 494 -15.90 -1.08 -18.30
CA PRO A 494 -16.76 -1.69 -17.30
C PRO A 494 -16.87 -3.20 -17.51
N ASP A 495 -17.05 -3.94 -16.42
CA ASP A 495 -17.34 -5.38 -16.46
C ASP A 495 -18.85 -5.60 -16.60
N GLU A 496 -19.43 -5.02 -17.62
CA GLU A 496 -20.85 -4.99 -17.93
C GLU A 496 -21.10 -5.39 -19.37
N PRO A 497 -22.34 -5.75 -19.77
CA PRO A 497 -22.66 -6.12 -21.16
C PRO A 497 -22.27 -5.05 -22.19
N PRO A 498 -22.05 -5.42 -23.46
CA PRO A 498 -21.64 -4.53 -24.53
C PRO A 498 -22.50 -3.28 -24.72
N ASP A 499 -23.79 -3.37 -24.47
CA ASP A 499 -24.72 -2.24 -24.55
C ASP A 499 -24.43 -1.16 -23.50
N ALA A 500 -23.95 -1.52 -22.29
CA ALA A 500 -23.49 -0.56 -21.30
C ALA A 500 -22.22 0.18 -21.76
N VAL A 501 -21.32 -0.53 -22.46
CA VAL A 501 -20.11 0.07 -23.03
C VAL A 501 -20.43 0.97 -24.20
N LEU A 502 -21.46 0.66 -24.99
CA LEU A 502 -21.97 1.57 -26.04
C LEU A 502 -22.53 2.87 -25.43
N ASP A 503 -23.31 2.77 -24.34
CA ASP A 503 -23.78 3.97 -23.65
C ASP A 503 -22.60 4.82 -23.11
N LEU A 504 -21.59 4.17 -22.54
CA LEU A 504 -20.38 4.84 -22.10
C LEU A 504 -19.68 5.52 -23.28
N ALA A 505 -19.55 4.82 -24.39
CA ALA A 505 -18.94 5.35 -25.61
C ALA A 505 -19.70 6.57 -26.15
N HIS A 506 -21.03 6.51 -26.22
CA HIS A 506 -21.87 7.63 -26.64
C HIS A 506 -21.76 8.83 -25.69
N HIS A 507 -21.77 8.55 -24.35
CA HIS A 507 -21.70 9.61 -23.34
C HIS A 507 -20.40 10.44 -23.46
N PHE A 508 -19.28 9.79 -23.75
CA PHE A 508 -17.96 10.43 -23.83
C PHE A 508 -17.47 10.68 -25.27
N GLY A 509 -18.20 10.23 -26.27
CA GLY A 509 -17.77 10.30 -27.68
C GLY A 509 -16.57 9.37 -27.97
N ALA A 510 -16.44 8.25 -27.24
CA ALA A 510 -15.39 7.29 -27.48
C ALA A 510 -15.67 6.46 -28.75
N LYS A 511 -14.66 6.33 -29.62
CA LYS A 511 -14.77 5.62 -30.89
C LYS A 511 -13.95 4.34 -30.95
N LEU A 512 -13.11 4.11 -29.94
CA LEU A 512 -12.17 3.02 -29.88
C LEU A 512 -12.25 2.27 -28.55
N LEU A 513 -12.15 0.95 -28.65
CA LEU A 513 -11.97 0.03 -27.53
C LEU A 513 -10.65 -0.70 -27.75
N VAL A 514 -9.77 -0.69 -26.76
CA VAL A 514 -8.50 -1.41 -26.74
C VAL A 514 -8.49 -2.36 -25.56
N VAL A 515 -8.32 -3.66 -25.79
CA VAL A 515 -8.32 -4.67 -24.73
C VAL A 515 -7.13 -5.62 -24.86
N GLN A 516 -6.71 -6.14 -23.70
CA GLN A 516 -5.72 -7.21 -23.63
C GLN A 516 -6.44 -8.53 -23.45
N VAL A 517 -6.13 -9.55 -24.26
CA VAL A 517 -6.83 -10.84 -24.23
C VAL A 517 -6.79 -11.48 -22.84
N ASP A 518 -5.65 -11.42 -22.16
CA ASP A 518 -5.48 -11.94 -20.80
C ASP A 518 -6.14 -11.11 -19.71
N GLY A 519 -6.41 -9.84 -19.98
CA GLY A 519 -7.03 -8.88 -19.05
C GLY A 519 -8.51 -8.65 -19.35
N VAL A 520 -9.06 -9.30 -20.37
CA VAL A 520 -10.47 -9.15 -20.73
C VAL A 520 -11.34 -9.65 -19.58
N ARG A 521 -11.77 -8.71 -18.80
CA ARG A 521 -12.85 -8.89 -17.87
C ARG A 521 -13.96 -9.60 -18.62
N GLN A 522 -14.96 -10.11 -18.09
CA GLN A 522 -16.04 -10.96 -18.62
C GLN A 522 -16.62 -10.55 -20.01
N TRP A 523 -15.74 -10.35 -21.01
CA TRP A 523 -16.13 -9.94 -22.37
C TRP A 523 -15.86 -11.00 -23.47
N PRO A 524 -15.93 -12.30 -23.18
CA PRO A 524 -15.79 -13.30 -24.22
C PRO A 524 -16.82 -13.11 -25.36
N GLY A 525 -18.00 -12.57 -25.05
CA GLY A 525 -19.06 -12.37 -26.03
C GLY A 525 -18.73 -11.34 -27.13
N ILE A 526 -17.94 -10.29 -26.85
CA ILE A 526 -17.45 -9.38 -27.91
C ILE A 526 -16.38 -10.06 -28.74
N LEU A 527 -15.44 -10.73 -28.09
CA LEU A 527 -14.34 -11.41 -28.77
C LEU A 527 -14.85 -12.50 -29.70
N ASN A 528 -15.95 -13.15 -29.35
CA ASN A 528 -16.58 -14.21 -30.15
C ASN A 528 -17.72 -13.71 -31.07
N GLY A 529 -18.15 -12.46 -30.94
CA GLY A 529 -19.27 -11.90 -31.69
C GLY A 529 -20.67 -12.34 -31.26
N ASP A 530 -20.78 -13.04 -30.11
CA ASP A 530 -22.02 -13.68 -29.65
C ASP A 530 -22.90 -12.81 -28.76
N ALA A 531 -22.36 -11.70 -28.21
CA ALA A 531 -23.09 -10.84 -27.28
C ALA A 531 -24.02 -9.85 -28.01
N SER A 532 -25.14 -9.51 -27.36
CA SER A 532 -26.01 -8.42 -27.80
C SER A 532 -25.23 -7.10 -27.85
N GLY A 533 -25.27 -6.40 -28.98
CA GLY A 533 -24.47 -5.19 -29.22
C GLY A 533 -23.04 -5.47 -29.70
N ALA A 534 -22.59 -6.72 -29.77
CA ALA A 534 -21.25 -7.06 -30.27
C ALA A 534 -21.02 -6.62 -31.73
N GLY A 535 -22.06 -6.60 -32.56
CA GLY A 535 -21.99 -6.13 -33.94
C GLY A 535 -21.58 -4.65 -34.12
N CYS A 536 -21.66 -3.85 -33.04
CA CYS A 536 -21.19 -2.46 -33.01
C CYS A 536 -19.67 -2.34 -32.83
N PHE A 537 -18.99 -3.40 -32.40
CA PHE A 537 -17.56 -3.44 -32.16
C PHE A 537 -16.88 -4.16 -33.32
N LYS A 538 -16.34 -3.38 -34.25
CA LYS A 538 -15.65 -3.93 -35.42
C LYS A 538 -14.16 -4.03 -35.13
N GLU A 539 -13.66 -5.26 -35.13
CA GLU A 539 -12.24 -5.50 -34.91
C GLU A 539 -11.40 -4.86 -36.03
N VAL A 540 -10.35 -4.19 -35.62
CA VAL A 540 -9.35 -3.59 -36.47
C VAL A 540 -8.07 -4.41 -36.35
N PRO A 541 -7.69 -5.18 -37.38
CA PRO A 541 -6.48 -6.00 -37.31
C PRO A 541 -5.24 -5.11 -37.21
N LEU A 542 -4.46 -5.32 -36.18
CA LEU A 542 -3.16 -4.68 -36.05
C LEU A 542 -2.15 -5.41 -36.93
N THR A 543 -1.25 -4.64 -37.54
CA THR A 543 -0.18 -5.16 -38.40
C THR A 543 1.18 -4.80 -37.85
N ASP A 544 2.18 -5.60 -38.14
CA ASP A 544 3.57 -5.30 -37.87
C ASP A 544 4.11 -4.15 -38.79
N ILE A 545 5.41 -3.84 -38.67
CA ILE A 545 6.06 -2.80 -39.49
C ILE A 545 6.13 -3.21 -40.96
N SER A 546 6.11 -4.51 -41.29
CA SER A 546 6.15 -5.06 -42.64
C SER A 546 4.78 -5.11 -43.33
N GLY A 547 3.70 -4.84 -42.59
CA GLY A 547 2.32 -4.93 -43.08
C GLY A 547 1.74 -6.35 -43.02
N GLY A 548 2.46 -7.29 -42.41
CA GLY A 548 2.01 -8.65 -42.09
C GLY A 548 1.18 -8.69 -40.80
N GLY A 549 0.66 -9.87 -40.48
CA GLY A 549 0.06 -10.12 -39.15
C GLY A 549 1.09 -9.98 -38.04
N LEU A 550 0.63 -9.76 -36.81
CA LEU A 550 1.53 -9.70 -35.65
C LEU A 550 2.18 -11.08 -35.43
N ASP A 551 3.50 -11.10 -35.29
CA ASP A 551 4.25 -12.29 -34.92
C ASP A 551 4.03 -12.65 -33.44
N GLU A 552 4.23 -13.95 -33.07
CA GLU A 552 4.13 -14.42 -31.69
C GLU A 552 5.07 -13.66 -30.72
N GLY A 553 6.16 -13.05 -31.22
CA GLY A 553 7.08 -12.22 -30.46
C GLY A 553 6.69 -10.72 -30.38
N SER A 554 5.59 -10.32 -31.00
CA SER A 554 5.14 -8.93 -30.95
C SER A 554 4.62 -8.55 -29.56
N PRO A 555 4.99 -7.37 -29.00
CA PRO A 555 4.43 -6.92 -27.74
C PRO A 555 2.91 -6.65 -27.81
N LEU A 556 2.32 -6.68 -29.00
CA LEU A 556 0.90 -6.44 -29.26
C LEU A 556 0.12 -7.72 -29.55
N VAL A 557 0.72 -8.90 -29.50
CA VAL A 557 0.09 -10.19 -29.88
C VAL A 557 -1.24 -10.43 -29.14
N ASP A 558 -1.31 -10.03 -27.85
CA ASP A 558 -2.50 -10.17 -27.00
C ASP A 558 -3.39 -8.90 -27.00
N THR A 559 -3.07 -7.90 -27.84
CA THR A 559 -3.83 -6.65 -27.89
C THR A 559 -4.83 -6.69 -29.05
N ARG A 560 -6.12 -6.44 -28.74
CA ARG A 560 -7.18 -6.30 -29.74
C ARG A 560 -7.76 -4.90 -29.71
N VAL A 561 -8.00 -4.37 -30.88
CA VAL A 561 -8.57 -3.03 -31.09
C VAL A 561 -9.89 -3.16 -31.81
N PHE A 562 -10.89 -2.46 -31.31
CA PHE A 562 -12.21 -2.40 -31.96
C PHE A 562 -12.59 -0.94 -32.23
N ARG A 563 -13.12 -0.70 -33.43
CA ARG A 563 -13.86 0.52 -33.71
C ARG A 563 -15.30 0.36 -33.24
N ILE A 564 -15.84 1.39 -32.59
CA ILE A 564 -17.22 1.43 -32.14
C ILE A 564 -18.01 2.15 -33.24
N ASP A 565 -18.81 1.41 -33.98
CA ASP A 565 -19.51 1.83 -35.19
C ASP A 565 -21.03 1.59 -35.02
N CYS A 566 -21.64 2.18 -34.02
CA CYS A 566 -23.11 2.25 -33.89
C CYS A 566 -23.55 3.66 -33.56
N PRO A 567 -24.71 4.09 -34.12
CA PRO A 567 -25.23 5.42 -33.85
C PRO A 567 -25.68 5.61 -32.40
#